data_8b739a7ed5b9d3fbecde1f6058b212cf
#
_entry.id   8b739a7ed5b9d3fbecde1f6058b212cf
#
_cell.length_a   1.000
_cell.length_b   1.000
_cell.length_c   1.000
_cell.angle_alpha   90.00
_cell.angle_beta   90.00
_cell.angle_gamma   90.00
#
_symmetry.space_group_name_H-M   'P 1'
#
loop_
_entity.id
_entity.type
_entity.pdbx_description
1 polymer ?
#
loop_
_entity_poly.entity_id
_entity_poly.type
_entity_poly.pdbx_seq_one_letter_code
_entity_poly.pdbx_strand_id
1 'polypeptide(L)'
;MERTYVMIKPGFLQHEDAIIARIEGIGAKVSHKKVMQLDDEILNRHYAEHIGKGFFAELVNYMKSGEVIAMYVEREGENLVQDIRTIVGSTKDPAPGTIRHDFGIGEITRNVIHSSDSAESAARELGIFFPEFN
;
A
#
# COMPACT_ATOMS: atom_id res chain seq x y z
N MET A 1 3.18 9.92 17.71
CA MET A 1 2.88 8.67 16.96
C MET A 1 2.75 8.99 15.49
N GLU A 2 3.48 8.25 14.65
CA GLU A 2 3.36 8.41 13.20
C GLU A 2 2.38 7.41 12.62
N ARG A 3 1.82 7.76 11.45
CA ARG A 3 0.81 6.96 10.75
C ARG A 3 1.15 6.89 9.27
N THR A 4 0.84 5.76 8.64
CA THR A 4 1.02 5.61 7.20
C THR A 4 -0.03 4.66 6.63
N TYR A 5 -0.17 4.70 5.31
CA TYR A 5 -1.11 3.87 4.57
C TYR A 5 -0.37 2.74 3.86
N VAL A 6 -0.90 1.53 3.97
CA VAL A 6 -0.40 0.35 3.26
C VAL A 6 -1.59 -0.38 2.65
N MET A 7 -1.42 -0.89 1.44
CA MET A 7 -2.49 -1.62 0.75
C MET A 7 -1.93 -2.88 0.10
N ILE A 8 -2.58 -4.01 0.39
CA ILE A 8 -2.31 -5.25 -0.33
C ILE A 8 -3.16 -5.24 -1.59
N LYS A 9 -2.53 -5.42 -2.74
CA LYS A 9 -3.15 -5.27 -4.06
C LYS A 9 -3.90 -6.53 -4.51
N PRO A 10 -4.79 -6.40 -5.53
CA PRO A 10 -5.57 -7.55 -6.00
C PRO A 10 -4.67 -8.72 -6.42
N GLY A 11 -5.09 -9.93 -6.06
CA GLY A 11 -4.36 -11.15 -6.36
C GLY A 11 -3.37 -11.59 -5.29
N PHE A 12 -3.14 -10.77 -4.25
CA PHE A 12 -2.12 -11.05 -3.23
C PHE A 12 -2.67 -11.14 -1.81
N LEU A 13 -3.99 -11.19 -1.64
CA LEU A 13 -4.62 -11.19 -0.32
C LEU A 13 -4.28 -12.43 0.51
N GLN A 14 -3.88 -13.53 -0.15
CA GLN A 14 -3.44 -14.74 0.53
C GLN A 14 -2.19 -14.54 1.37
N HIS A 15 -1.45 -13.46 1.15
CA HIS A 15 -0.23 -13.13 1.88
C HIS A 15 -0.47 -12.18 3.06
N GLU A 16 -1.71 -11.89 3.38
CA GLU A 16 -2.08 -10.90 4.42
C GLU A 16 -1.35 -11.14 5.74
N ASP A 17 -1.42 -12.36 6.28
CA ASP A 17 -0.85 -12.64 7.59
C ASP A 17 0.67 -12.47 7.61
N ALA A 18 1.36 -12.93 6.56
CA ALA A 18 2.80 -12.79 6.44
C ALA A 18 3.23 -11.33 6.30
N ILE A 19 2.47 -10.54 5.55
CA ILE A 19 2.75 -9.11 5.36
C ILE A 19 2.56 -8.34 6.67
N ILE A 20 1.46 -8.60 7.37
CA ILE A 20 1.20 -7.97 8.67
C ILE A 20 2.31 -8.33 9.67
N ALA A 21 2.76 -9.58 9.68
CA ALA A 21 3.85 -10.01 10.55
C ALA A 21 5.14 -9.21 10.28
N ARG A 22 5.44 -8.90 9.02
CA ARG A 22 6.60 -8.08 8.66
C ARG A 22 6.45 -6.64 9.13
N ILE A 23 5.25 -6.07 9.03
CA ILE A 23 4.96 -4.72 9.54
C ILE A 23 5.13 -4.70 11.07
N GLU A 24 4.59 -5.69 11.75
CA GLU A 24 4.73 -5.80 13.21
C GLU A 24 6.18 -6.01 13.63
N GLY A 25 6.99 -6.64 12.79
CA GLY A 25 8.40 -6.88 13.06
C GLY A 25 9.25 -5.63 13.20
N ILE A 26 8.79 -4.48 12.69
CA ILE A 26 9.48 -3.20 12.87
C ILE A 26 8.84 -2.35 13.99
N GLY A 27 8.00 -2.96 14.81
CA GLY A 27 7.33 -2.29 15.93
C GLY A 27 6.09 -1.50 15.54
N ALA A 28 5.62 -1.64 14.30
CA ALA A 28 4.41 -0.98 13.83
C ALA A 28 3.18 -1.85 14.09
N LYS A 29 2.01 -1.19 14.13
CA LYS A 29 0.73 -1.85 14.36
C LYS A 29 -0.23 -1.52 13.23
N VAL A 30 -0.91 -2.54 12.71
CA VAL A 30 -2.04 -2.36 11.80
C VAL A 30 -3.28 -2.13 12.69
N SER A 31 -3.61 -0.85 12.90
CA SER A 31 -4.66 -0.48 13.84
C SER A 31 -6.07 -0.59 13.25
N HIS A 32 -6.19 -0.39 11.92
CA HIS A 32 -7.45 -0.57 11.20
C HIS A 32 -7.17 -1.19 9.85
N LYS A 33 -8.09 -2.02 9.37
CA LYS A 33 -8.00 -2.56 8.01
C LYS A 33 -9.40 -2.74 7.41
N LYS A 34 -9.46 -2.64 6.08
CA LYS A 34 -10.70 -2.84 5.31
C LYS A 34 -10.41 -3.70 4.09
N VAL A 35 -11.21 -4.72 3.87
CA VAL A 35 -11.24 -5.44 2.59
C VAL A 35 -12.26 -4.71 1.72
N MET A 36 -11.85 -4.23 0.55
CA MET A 36 -12.73 -3.41 -0.28
C MET A 36 -12.47 -3.61 -1.77
N GLN A 37 -13.52 -3.37 -2.55
CA GLN A 37 -13.43 -3.29 -4.01
C GLN A 37 -13.30 -1.83 -4.38
N LEU A 38 -12.24 -1.49 -5.10
CA LEU A 38 -11.99 -0.10 -5.50
C LEU A 38 -12.85 0.28 -6.70
N ASP A 39 -13.23 1.56 -6.77
CA ASP A 39 -13.99 2.12 -7.89
C ASP A 39 -13.21 3.26 -8.54
N ASP A 40 -13.74 3.79 -9.65
CA ASP A 40 -13.07 4.84 -10.41
C ASP A 40 -12.88 6.11 -9.58
N GLU A 41 -13.85 6.47 -8.73
CA GLU A 41 -13.74 7.67 -7.91
C GLU A 41 -12.57 7.60 -6.93
N ILE A 42 -12.45 6.49 -6.20
CA ILE A 42 -11.36 6.28 -5.26
C ILE A 42 -10.02 6.26 -5.99
N LEU A 43 -9.95 5.54 -7.12
CA LEU A 43 -8.72 5.42 -7.89
C LEU A 43 -8.29 6.75 -8.50
N ASN A 44 -9.23 7.56 -8.97
CA ASN A 44 -8.91 8.89 -9.46
C ASN A 44 -8.36 9.79 -8.35
N ARG A 45 -8.85 9.67 -7.14
CA ARG A 45 -8.33 10.43 -5.99
C ARG A 45 -6.96 9.92 -5.56
N HIS A 46 -6.81 8.61 -5.46
CA HIS A 46 -5.57 7.97 -4.99
C HIS A 46 -4.41 8.19 -5.97
N TYR A 47 -4.68 8.07 -7.27
CA TYR A 47 -3.68 8.22 -8.34
C TYR A 47 -3.84 9.54 -9.11
N ALA A 48 -4.29 10.60 -8.45
CA ALA A 48 -4.59 11.88 -9.11
C ALA A 48 -3.42 12.41 -9.95
N GLU A 49 -2.19 12.25 -9.48
CA GLU A 49 -0.99 12.70 -10.19
C GLU A 49 -0.65 11.86 -11.43
N HIS A 50 -1.30 10.69 -11.59
CA HIS A 50 -1.05 9.79 -12.72
C HIS A 50 -2.12 9.88 -13.81
N ILE A 51 -3.20 10.63 -13.59
CA ILE A 51 -4.27 10.78 -14.58
C ILE A 51 -3.69 11.37 -15.86
N GLY A 52 -4.00 10.75 -17.00
CA GLY A 52 -3.50 11.17 -18.30
C GLY A 52 -2.16 10.57 -18.70
N LYS A 53 -1.47 9.87 -17.81
CA LYS A 53 -0.24 9.15 -18.17
C LYS A 53 -0.59 7.83 -18.87
N GLY A 54 0.30 7.39 -19.75
CA GLY A 54 0.03 6.22 -20.59
C GLY A 54 -0.28 4.93 -19.86
N PHE A 55 0.27 4.75 -18.66
CA PHE A 55 0.04 3.54 -17.86
C PHE A 55 -1.20 3.62 -16.96
N PHE A 56 -1.89 4.78 -16.90
CA PHE A 56 -2.99 4.99 -15.95
C PHE A 56 -4.14 4.02 -16.15
N ALA A 57 -4.56 3.80 -17.40
CA ALA A 57 -5.67 2.90 -17.72
C ALA A 57 -5.37 1.45 -17.28
N GLU A 58 -4.15 0.98 -17.54
CA GLU A 58 -3.71 -0.35 -17.12
C GLU A 58 -3.71 -0.49 -15.60
N LEU A 59 -3.21 0.53 -14.90
CA LEU A 59 -3.18 0.56 -13.44
C LEU A 59 -4.59 0.50 -12.87
N VAL A 60 -5.51 1.32 -13.38
CA VAL A 60 -6.91 1.33 -12.92
C VAL A 60 -7.57 -0.02 -13.16
N ASN A 61 -7.39 -0.60 -14.35
CA ASN A 61 -7.97 -1.90 -14.66
C ASN A 61 -7.46 -2.98 -13.70
N TYR A 62 -6.17 -3.00 -13.42
CA TYR A 62 -5.62 -3.94 -12.46
C TYR A 62 -6.21 -3.73 -11.06
N MET A 63 -6.24 -2.49 -10.58
CA MET A 63 -6.71 -2.20 -9.23
C MET A 63 -8.19 -2.47 -9.03
N LYS A 64 -8.98 -2.52 -10.11
CA LYS A 64 -10.40 -2.90 -10.08
C LYS A 64 -10.63 -4.38 -10.28
N SER A 65 -9.59 -5.15 -10.59
CA SER A 65 -9.73 -6.57 -10.96
C SER A 65 -10.06 -7.50 -9.79
N GLY A 66 -9.92 -7.03 -8.56
CA GLY A 66 -10.22 -7.81 -7.36
C GLY A 66 -10.20 -6.95 -6.12
N GLU A 67 -10.49 -7.56 -4.97
CA GLU A 67 -10.47 -6.86 -3.71
C GLU A 67 -9.04 -6.51 -3.27
N VAL A 68 -8.93 -5.45 -2.48
CA VAL A 68 -7.68 -5.02 -1.85
C VAL A 68 -7.86 -5.02 -0.33
N ILE A 69 -6.76 -5.00 0.41
CA ILE A 69 -6.79 -4.79 1.86
C ILE A 69 -6.12 -3.45 2.14
N ALA A 70 -6.93 -2.47 2.57
CA ALA A 70 -6.44 -1.16 2.99
C ALA A 70 -6.08 -1.23 4.47
N MET A 71 -4.90 -0.72 4.85
CA MET A 71 -4.40 -0.80 6.22
C MET A 71 -3.96 0.56 6.73
N TYR A 72 -4.39 0.88 7.95
CA TYR A 72 -3.99 2.05 8.70
C TYR A 72 -2.90 1.60 9.68
N VAL A 73 -1.67 2.06 9.48
CA VAL A 73 -0.49 1.59 10.23
C VAL A 73 0.03 2.70 11.11
N GLU A 74 0.31 2.39 12.36
CA GLU A 74 0.80 3.34 13.36
C GLU A 74 2.06 2.82 14.06
N ARG A 75 2.93 3.75 14.49
CA ARG A 75 4.09 3.42 15.33
C ARG A 75 4.52 4.65 16.12
N GLU A 76 4.96 4.44 17.37
CA GLU A 76 5.60 5.49 18.15
C GLU A 76 6.97 5.81 17.56
N GLY A 77 7.42 7.06 17.69
CA GLY A 77 8.71 7.50 17.22
C GLY A 77 8.67 8.05 15.81
N GLU A 78 9.83 8.03 15.13
CA GLU A 78 10.02 8.70 13.85
C GLU A 78 10.35 7.69 12.75
N ASN A 79 10.30 8.16 11.50
CA ASN A 79 10.71 7.42 10.30
C ASN A 79 9.82 6.24 9.91
N LEU A 80 8.56 6.21 10.35
CA LEU A 80 7.66 5.11 10.03
C LEU A 80 7.48 4.93 8.52
N VAL A 81 7.22 6.02 7.79
CA VAL A 81 7.01 5.95 6.34
C VAL A 81 8.21 5.32 5.65
N GLN A 82 9.41 5.77 5.97
CA GLN A 82 10.63 5.26 5.34
C GLN A 82 10.93 3.83 5.75
N ASP A 83 10.70 3.47 7.01
CA ASP A 83 10.93 2.10 7.47
C ASP A 83 9.97 1.11 6.82
N ILE A 84 8.70 1.50 6.64
CA ILE A 84 7.74 0.69 5.88
C ILE A 84 8.22 0.52 4.44
N ARG A 85 8.65 1.59 3.78
CA ARG A 85 9.14 1.50 2.40
C ARG A 85 10.36 0.58 2.29
N THR A 86 11.21 0.58 3.29
CA THR A 86 12.39 -0.29 3.32
C THR A 86 11.99 -1.77 3.35
N ILE A 87 11.01 -2.15 4.16
CA ILE A 87 10.57 -3.55 4.21
C ILE A 87 9.71 -3.93 3.00
N VAL A 88 9.05 -2.96 2.37
CA VAL A 88 8.26 -3.18 1.15
C VAL A 88 9.18 -3.46 -0.05
N GLY A 89 10.20 -2.67 -0.24
CA GLY A 89 11.17 -2.84 -1.32
C GLY A 89 10.86 -2.03 -2.58
N SER A 90 11.83 -2.03 -3.50
CA SER A 90 11.72 -1.33 -4.79
C SER A 90 10.69 -2.00 -5.70
N THR A 91 10.02 -1.20 -6.55
CA THR A 91 9.11 -1.75 -7.57
C THR A 91 9.85 -2.43 -8.71
N LYS A 92 11.02 -1.89 -9.09
CA LYS A 92 11.78 -2.40 -10.25
C LYS A 92 12.70 -3.54 -9.90
N ASP A 93 13.41 -3.43 -8.78
CA ASP A 93 14.47 -4.38 -8.42
C ASP A 93 14.45 -4.60 -6.90
N PRO A 94 13.41 -5.29 -6.39
CA PRO A 94 13.30 -5.51 -4.95
C PRO A 94 14.38 -6.45 -4.43
N ALA A 95 15.01 -6.06 -3.34
CA ALA A 95 16.06 -6.88 -2.71
C ALA A 95 15.45 -8.11 -2.03
N PRO A 96 16.17 -9.24 -1.98
CA PRO A 96 15.73 -10.40 -1.21
C PRO A 96 15.41 -10.02 0.24
N GLY A 97 14.33 -10.55 0.77
CA GLY A 97 13.85 -10.25 2.12
C GLY A 97 12.82 -9.15 2.18
N THR A 98 12.62 -8.40 1.09
CA THR A 98 11.54 -7.40 1.04
C THR A 98 10.22 -8.08 0.67
N ILE A 99 9.10 -7.41 1.01
CA ILE A 99 7.77 -7.93 0.71
C ILE A 99 7.58 -8.10 -0.81
N ARG A 100 8.01 -7.11 -1.59
CA ARG A 100 7.88 -7.18 -3.05
C ARG A 100 8.71 -8.30 -3.67
N HIS A 101 9.88 -8.57 -3.15
CA HIS A 101 10.70 -9.68 -3.64
C HIS A 101 10.07 -11.02 -3.27
N ASP A 102 9.70 -11.18 -2.00
CA ASP A 102 9.33 -12.50 -1.45
C ASP A 102 7.92 -12.92 -1.87
N PHE A 103 7.00 -11.98 -2.05
CA PHE A 103 5.59 -12.28 -2.36
C PHE A 103 5.12 -11.78 -3.72
N GLY A 104 5.93 -10.97 -4.41
CA GLY A 104 5.56 -10.41 -5.70
C GLY A 104 5.87 -11.36 -6.86
N ILE A 105 5.41 -10.97 -8.06
CA ILE A 105 5.61 -11.76 -9.27
C ILE A 105 6.59 -11.10 -10.26
N GLY A 106 7.31 -10.07 -9.82
CA GLY A 106 8.31 -9.42 -10.65
C GLY A 106 7.76 -8.39 -11.65
N GLU A 107 6.51 -7.98 -11.52
CA GLU A 107 5.90 -6.96 -12.38
C GLU A 107 5.78 -5.63 -11.64
N ILE A 108 5.89 -4.50 -12.39
CA ILE A 108 5.77 -3.16 -11.81
C ILE A 108 4.32 -2.84 -11.46
N THR A 109 3.39 -3.06 -12.41
CA THR A 109 1.97 -2.76 -12.22
C THR A 109 1.30 -3.75 -11.27
N ARG A 110 1.51 -5.04 -11.52
CA ARG A 110 0.95 -6.13 -10.71
C ARG A 110 1.92 -6.52 -9.62
N ASN A 111 2.21 -5.60 -8.71
CA ASN A 111 3.01 -5.93 -7.54
C ASN A 111 2.11 -6.10 -6.32
N VAL A 112 2.67 -6.67 -5.27
CA VAL A 112 1.91 -7.20 -4.14
C VAL A 112 1.34 -6.11 -3.24
N ILE A 113 1.99 -4.94 -3.17
CA ILE A 113 1.74 -4.00 -2.09
C ILE A 113 2.00 -2.56 -2.53
N HIS A 114 1.25 -1.63 -1.93
CA HIS A 114 1.50 -0.20 -2.00
C HIS A 114 1.78 0.32 -0.60
N SER A 115 2.71 1.25 -0.46
CA SER A 115 2.91 2.03 0.77
C SER A 115 3.11 3.49 0.42
N SER A 116 2.70 4.38 1.32
CA SER A 116 2.86 5.83 1.12
C SER A 116 4.33 6.20 1.00
N ASP A 117 4.66 7.13 0.10
CA ASP A 117 6.04 7.52 -0.20
C ASP A 117 6.54 8.71 0.63
N SER A 118 5.65 9.37 1.37
CA SER A 118 6.00 10.51 2.21
C SER A 118 4.93 10.71 3.28
N ALA A 119 5.23 11.55 4.28
CA ALA A 119 4.25 11.92 5.30
C ALA A 119 3.04 12.61 4.69
N GLU A 120 3.24 13.44 3.65
CA GLU A 120 2.15 14.12 2.94
C GLU A 120 1.26 13.12 2.21
N SER A 121 1.87 12.19 1.48
CA SER A 121 1.12 11.13 0.79
C SER A 121 0.37 10.25 1.79
N ALA A 122 0.99 9.92 2.93
CA ALA A 122 0.33 9.14 3.97
C ALA A 122 -0.93 9.83 4.48
N ALA A 123 -0.85 11.12 4.80
CA ALA A 123 -2.01 11.87 5.28
C ALA A 123 -3.13 11.90 4.24
N ARG A 124 -2.80 12.13 2.97
CA ARG A 124 -3.76 12.16 1.87
C ARG A 124 -4.42 10.81 1.67
N GLU A 125 -3.62 9.76 1.63
CA GLU A 125 -4.12 8.40 1.39
C GLU A 125 -4.98 7.90 2.56
N LEU A 126 -4.57 8.16 3.80
CA LEU A 126 -5.40 7.82 4.95
C LEU A 126 -6.73 8.58 4.94
N GLY A 127 -6.74 9.83 4.47
CA GLY A 127 -7.97 10.60 4.32
C GLY A 127 -8.92 10.04 3.26
N ILE A 128 -8.38 9.39 2.21
CA ILE A 128 -9.19 8.74 1.17
C ILE A 128 -9.79 7.43 1.66
N PHE A 129 -8.97 6.59 2.30
CA PHE A 129 -9.38 5.21 2.63
C PHE A 129 -9.96 5.06 4.03
N PHE A 130 -9.60 5.95 4.95
CA PHE A 130 -10.07 5.91 6.34
C PHE A 130 -10.54 7.29 6.81
N PRO A 131 -11.51 7.91 6.11
CA PRO A 131 -11.97 9.25 6.47
C PRO A 131 -12.58 9.32 7.86
N GLU A 132 -13.11 8.20 8.36
CA GLU A 132 -13.72 8.12 9.70
C GLU A 132 -12.70 8.29 10.84
N PHE A 133 -11.40 8.20 10.55
CA PHE A 133 -10.35 8.32 11.56
C PHE A 133 -9.51 9.60 11.41
N ASN A 134 -9.92 10.49 10.53
CA ASN A 134 -9.22 11.77 10.32
C ASN A 134 -10.01 12.96 10.80
#